data_446c3df538db866d16786eebe756a979
#
_entry.id   446c3df538db866d16786eebe756a979
#
_cell.length_a   1.000
_cell.length_b   1.000
_cell.length_c   1.000
_cell.angle_alpha   90.00
_cell.angle_beta   90.00
_cell.angle_gamma   90.00
#
_symmetry.space_group_name_H-M   'P 1'
#
loop_
_entity.id
_entity.type
_entity.pdbx_description
1 polymer ?
#
loop_
_entity_poly.entity_id
_entity_poly.type
_entity_poly.pdbx_seq_one_letter_code
_entity_poly.pdbx_strand_id
1 'polypeptide(L)'
;SEFVVGWGVPWDQTLPSWLYFDSPEYLTRWQGAIDAYHGSAAAFNAVGSRRDDLDTRTAGLLRGVSLFAVITDKGGVANAGRVTAIDAWAGSLDGITAESLQGLGDPEVIRQVWESMGEERREKMIKESPMIIGNLNGIPIGDRIRANHINLDDGATAAEKEAAALRAKLNDPATFDGLHERVAAQDRKALMDQIAAADATAAKYRALLDQDVSWTDENGVNQMHHGARVVVFDPKNEAIATYHGPIDPVTRDIPQWIKNVVVHVPGTTTNIASFGGPDGFGKNLYGATSDTAVFVWAGGPLPQTIPEATSPSYAQDLAQKLVDFRNGIAVPGGADVVVTGHSYGGAVVGLAEQAGLRADRVLYIAGAGMGEGVKGVQDFPNTGDKPHYSMQSRNEIVVGLIQDLPMHGQSPIRDGSGVIRLETGFTDADDPTSPDIESTGMLESHSSLMQPGSTSFENVVGVVEGTTVELYSESKSEDRWYGSVNVDGIDHDDYKPNMVGVK
;
A
#
# COMPACT_ATOMS: atom_id res chain seq x y z
N SER A 1 -17.90 -28.12 -0.43
CA SER A 1 -17.51 -29.53 -0.64
C SER A 1 -18.68 -30.48 -0.92
N GLU A 2 -19.92 -30.11 -0.65
CA GLU A 2 -21.09 -30.97 -0.92
C GLU A 2 -21.61 -30.89 -2.37
N PHE A 3 -21.21 -29.90 -3.14
CA PHE A 3 -21.68 -29.72 -4.53
C PHE A 3 -20.95 -30.58 -5.58
N VAL A 4 -19.84 -31.24 -5.22
CA VAL A 4 -19.01 -32.04 -6.13
C VAL A 4 -19.28 -33.54 -5.99
N VAL A 5 -20.00 -33.95 -4.96
CA VAL A 5 -20.21 -35.38 -4.62
C VAL A 5 -21.27 -36.08 -5.47
N GLY A 6 -21.98 -35.37 -6.37
CA GLY A 6 -23.07 -35.93 -7.17
C GLY A 6 -22.68 -36.80 -8.36
N TRP A 7 -21.42 -36.80 -8.81
CA TRP A 7 -21.02 -37.47 -10.07
C TRP A 7 -20.04 -38.64 -9.92
N GLY A 8 -19.61 -39.00 -8.73
CA GLY A 8 -18.91 -40.25 -8.43
C GLY A 8 -17.57 -40.48 -9.12
N VAL A 9 -16.98 -39.49 -9.79
CA VAL A 9 -15.67 -39.58 -10.46
C VAL A 9 -14.69 -38.74 -9.65
N PRO A 10 -13.61 -39.31 -9.08
CA PRO A 10 -12.55 -38.54 -8.45
C PRO A 10 -11.90 -37.62 -9.49
N TRP A 11 -11.80 -36.33 -9.19
CA TRP A 11 -11.29 -35.30 -10.09
C TRP A 11 -9.78 -35.38 -10.37
N ASP A 12 -9.09 -36.31 -9.72
CA ASP A 12 -7.66 -36.60 -9.86
C ASP A 12 -7.34 -37.74 -10.83
N GLN A 13 -8.37 -38.35 -11.44
CA GLN A 13 -8.18 -39.46 -12.35
C GLN A 13 -8.25 -39.02 -13.82
N THR A 14 -7.40 -39.63 -14.66
CA THR A 14 -7.48 -39.54 -16.12
C THR A 14 -8.85 -40.01 -16.60
N LEU A 15 -9.45 -39.27 -17.54
CA LEU A 15 -10.73 -39.62 -18.16
C LEU A 15 -10.83 -41.12 -18.46
N PRO A 16 -11.91 -41.78 -18.05
CA PRO A 16 -12.15 -43.15 -18.42
C PRO A 16 -12.13 -43.32 -19.95
N SER A 17 -11.51 -44.37 -20.45
CA SER A 17 -11.33 -44.63 -21.88
C SER A 17 -12.62 -44.76 -22.70
N TRP A 18 -13.78 -44.80 -22.04
CA TRP A 18 -15.10 -44.86 -22.67
C TRP A 18 -15.77 -43.47 -22.86
N LEU A 19 -15.15 -42.43 -22.35
CA LEU A 19 -15.62 -41.04 -22.53
C LEU A 19 -14.88 -40.43 -23.73
N TYR A 20 -15.39 -40.71 -24.93
CA TYR A 20 -14.92 -40.06 -26.15
C TYR A 20 -15.62 -38.71 -26.29
N PHE A 21 -14.83 -37.65 -26.20
CA PHE A 21 -15.27 -36.31 -26.62
C PHE A 21 -14.76 -36.07 -28.04
N ASP A 22 -15.68 -36.02 -28.99
CA ASP A 22 -15.38 -35.78 -30.41
C ASP A 22 -14.93 -34.35 -30.73
N SER A 23 -14.76 -33.48 -29.72
CA SER A 23 -14.44 -32.05 -29.90
C SER A 23 -13.25 -31.63 -29.05
N PRO A 24 -12.20 -31.04 -29.67
CA PRO A 24 -11.07 -30.43 -28.94
C PRO A 24 -11.47 -29.38 -27.90
N GLU A 25 -12.61 -28.74 -28.10
CA GLU A 25 -13.16 -27.70 -27.21
C GLU A 25 -13.59 -28.26 -25.84
N TYR A 26 -14.14 -29.48 -25.83
CA TYR A 26 -14.51 -30.14 -24.58
C TYR A 26 -13.30 -30.61 -23.78
N LEU A 27 -12.24 -31.07 -24.46
CA LEU A 27 -10.99 -31.43 -23.81
C LEU A 27 -10.31 -30.23 -23.16
N THR A 28 -10.33 -29.08 -23.84
CA THR A 28 -9.77 -27.81 -23.29
C THR A 28 -10.58 -27.33 -22.08
N ARG A 29 -11.91 -27.41 -22.13
CA ARG A 29 -12.76 -27.05 -20.99
C ARG A 29 -12.58 -27.99 -19.80
N TRP A 30 -12.43 -29.29 -20.07
CA TRP A 30 -12.19 -30.29 -19.04
C TRP A 30 -10.82 -30.08 -18.37
N GLN A 31 -9.77 -29.85 -19.16
CA GLN A 31 -8.45 -29.55 -18.64
C GLN A 31 -8.48 -28.28 -17.78
N GLY A 32 -9.17 -27.24 -18.25
CA GLY A 32 -9.36 -26.02 -17.47
C GLY A 32 -10.11 -26.25 -16.14
N ALA A 33 -11.08 -27.17 -16.10
CA ALA A 33 -11.76 -27.54 -14.85
C ALA A 33 -10.85 -28.31 -13.88
N ILE A 34 -9.99 -29.20 -14.40
CA ILE A 34 -8.98 -29.92 -13.60
C ILE A 34 -7.96 -28.94 -13.02
N ASP A 35 -7.46 -28.03 -13.84
CA ASP A 35 -6.49 -27.00 -13.41
C ASP A 35 -7.08 -26.08 -12.36
N ALA A 36 -8.35 -25.68 -12.51
CA ALA A 36 -9.09 -24.89 -11.50
C ALA A 36 -9.29 -25.67 -10.19
N TYR A 37 -9.55 -26.98 -10.26
CA TYR A 37 -9.66 -27.84 -9.08
C TYR A 37 -8.32 -27.95 -8.33
N HIS A 38 -7.23 -28.19 -9.05
CA HIS A 38 -5.89 -28.23 -8.46
C HIS A 38 -5.47 -26.88 -7.89
N GLY A 39 -5.83 -25.77 -8.54
CA GLY A 39 -5.65 -24.43 -8.01
C GLY A 39 -6.43 -24.20 -6.70
N SER A 40 -7.68 -24.64 -6.65
CA SER A 40 -8.54 -24.56 -5.46
C SER A 40 -8.02 -25.45 -4.31
N ALA A 41 -7.53 -26.65 -4.62
CA ALA A 41 -6.93 -27.55 -3.65
C ALA A 41 -5.62 -26.97 -3.07
N ALA A 42 -4.80 -26.35 -3.92
CA ALA A 42 -3.59 -25.65 -3.48
C ALA A 42 -3.91 -24.44 -2.59
N ALA A 43 -4.96 -23.66 -2.94
CA ALA A 43 -5.45 -22.56 -2.13
C ALA A 43 -5.98 -23.05 -0.77
N PHE A 44 -6.72 -24.17 -0.76
CA PHE A 44 -7.23 -24.76 0.49
C PHE A 44 -6.09 -25.27 1.40
N ASN A 45 -5.06 -25.89 0.81
CA ASN A 45 -3.87 -26.32 1.55
C ASN A 45 -3.06 -25.11 2.07
N ALA A 46 -3.00 -24.02 1.31
CA ALA A 46 -2.38 -22.77 1.76
C ALA A 46 -3.15 -22.13 2.94
N VAL A 47 -4.49 -22.20 2.93
CA VAL A 47 -5.32 -21.80 4.08
C VAL A 47 -5.08 -22.70 5.28
N GLY A 48 -4.96 -24.02 5.08
CA GLY A 48 -4.60 -24.97 6.14
C GLY A 48 -3.24 -24.66 6.76
N SER A 49 -2.23 -24.41 5.93
CA SER A 49 -0.89 -24.03 6.39
C SER A 49 -0.87 -22.69 7.11
N ARG A 50 -1.67 -21.71 6.66
CA ARG A 50 -1.84 -20.42 7.37
C ARG A 50 -2.55 -20.60 8.72
N ARG A 51 -3.49 -21.52 8.81
CA ARG A 51 -4.15 -21.87 10.07
C ARG A 51 -3.19 -22.52 11.06
N ASP A 52 -2.37 -23.48 10.61
CA ASP A 52 -1.35 -24.14 11.44
C ASP A 52 -0.27 -23.14 11.90
N ASP A 53 0.09 -22.17 11.05
CA ASP A 53 0.99 -21.08 11.40
C ASP A 53 0.34 -20.11 12.42
N LEU A 54 -0.94 -19.77 12.24
CA LEU A 54 -1.73 -19.00 13.21
C LEU A 54 -1.88 -19.73 14.56
N ASP A 55 -2.15 -21.03 14.54
CA ASP A 55 -2.27 -21.84 15.76
C ASP A 55 -0.92 -21.95 16.47
N THR A 56 0.19 -22.05 15.74
CA THR A 56 1.56 -22.04 16.28
C THR A 56 1.92 -20.68 16.88
N ARG A 57 1.56 -19.58 16.19
CA ARG A 57 1.73 -18.20 16.67
C ARG A 57 0.86 -17.93 17.90
N THR A 58 -0.40 -18.37 17.86
CA THR A 58 -1.33 -18.25 19.00
C THR A 58 -0.84 -19.03 20.20
N ALA A 59 -0.30 -20.24 20.00
CA ALA A 59 0.31 -21.03 21.08
C ALA A 59 1.59 -20.35 21.63
N GLY A 60 2.36 -19.69 20.78
CA GLY A 60 3.51 -18.84 21.18
C GLY A 60 3.08 -17.63 22.01
N LEU A 61 2.05 -16.93 21.52
CA LEU A 61 1.42 -15.80 22.23
C LEU A 61 0.80 -16.22 23.57
N LEU A 62 0.08 -17.35 23.60
CA LEU A 62 -0.50 -17.88 24.84
C LEU A 62 0.57 -18.28 25.88
N ARG A 63 1.75 -18.76 25.43
CA ARG A 63 2.88 -18.99 26.33
C ARG A 63 3.47 -17.67 26.85
N GLY A 64 3.55 -16.65 26.01
CA GLY A 64 3.97 -15.30 26.41
C GLY A 64 2.94 -14.64 27.34
N VAL A 65 1.65 -14.72 27.01
CA VAL A 65 0.54 -14.22 27.84
C VAL A 65 0.43 -15.01 29.16
N SER A 66 0.69 -16.31 29.17
CA SER A 66 0.75 -17.10 30.40
C SER A 66 1.86 -16.62 31.33
N LEU A 67 3.01 -16.24 30.77
CA LEU A 67 4.08 -15.61 31.55
C LEU A 67 3.68 -14.23 32.07
N PHE A 68 2.96 -13.45 31.25
CA PHE A 68 2.42 -12.13 31.60
C PHE A 68 1.28 -12.20 32.62
N ALA A 69 0.38 -13.18 32.49
CA ALA A 69 -0.72 -13.42 33.43
C ALA A 69 -0.21 -13.87 34.82
N VAL A 70 0.86 -14.65 34.88
CA VAL A 70 1.51 -15.02 36.15
C VAL A 70 2.13 -13.80 36.85
N ILE A 71 2.51 -12.77 36.09
CA ILE A 71 3.04 -11.51 36.63
C ILE A 71 1.91 -10.57 37.08
N THR A 72 0.72 -10.63 36.47
CA THR A 72 -0.39 -9.72 36.77
C THR A 72 -1.41 -10.29 37.80
N ASP A 73 -1.48 -11.61 37.98
CA ASP A 73 -2.49 -12.27 38.83
C ASP A 73 -2.12 -12.31 40.31
N LYS A 74 -0.95 -11.88 40.73
CA LYS A 74 -0.63 -11.63 42.13
C LYS A 74 -0.91 -10.20 42.49
N GLY A 75 -2.17 -9.94 42.80
CA GLY A 75 -2.77 -8.65 43.11
C GLY A 75 -1.89 -7.73 43.94
N GLY A 76 -1.85 -6.48 43.52
CA GLY A 76 -1.57 -5.34 44.39
C GLY A 76 -0.14 -5.09 44.77
N VAL A 77 0.86 -5.32 43.93
CA VAL A 77 2.20 -4.82 44.18
C VAL A 77 2.39 -3.49 43.44
N ALA A 78 2.66 -2.45 44.25
CA ALA A 78 2.93 -1.09 43.78
C ALA A 78 3.98 -1.02 42.64
N ASN A 79 4.01 0.08 41.94
CA ASN A 79 4.88 0.38 40.76
C ASN A 79 6.34 -0.09 40.83
N ALA A 80 6.92 -0.27 42.03
CA ALA A 80 8.27 -0.81 42.23
C ALA A 80 8.42 -2.30 41.81
N GLY A 81 7.36 -3.13 41.93
CA GLY A 81 7.40 -4.51 41.47
C GLY A 81 7.29 -4.68 39.97
N ARG A 82 6.72 -3.71 39.27
CA ARG A 82 6.66 -3.67 37.79
C ARG A 82 8.04 -3.37 37.19
N VAL A 83 8.78 -2.46 37.79
CA VAL A 83 10.14 -2.10 37.34
C VAL A 83 11.10 -3.29 37.52
N THR A 84 11.03 -4.00 38.65
CA THR A 84 11.89 -5.17 38.89
C THR A 84 11.52 -6.39 38.04
N ALA A 85 10.25 -6.56 37.66
CA ALA A 85 9.84 -7.61 36.71
C ALA A 85 10.29 -7.30 35.30
N ILE A 86 10.22 -6.03 34.88
CA ILE A 86 10.76 -5.54 33.60
C ILE A 86 12.29 -5.67 33.58
N ASP A 87 13.00 -5.34 34.67
CA ASP A 87 14.45 -5.47 34.76
C ASP A 87 14.91 -6.95 34.79
N ALA A 88 14.18 -7.83 35.46
CA ALA A 88 14.45 -9.27 35.42
C ALA A 88 14.16 -9.88 34.06
N TRP A 89 13.14 -9.37 33.37
CA TRP A 89 12.83 -9.74 32.00
C TRP A 89 13.81 -9.10 31.02
N ALA A 90 14.22 -7.85 31.21
CA ALA A 90 15.29 -7.19 30.46
C ALA A 90 16.63 -7.98 30.51
N GLY A 91 16.98 -8.60 31.66
CA GLY A 91 18.10 -9.52 31.76
C GLY A 91 17.90 -10.82 30.94
N SER A 92 16.67 -11.25 30.68
CA SER A 92 16.35 -12.37 29.79
C SER A 92 16.27 -12.00 28.32
N LEU A 93 16.23 -10.70 28.00
CA LEU A 93 16.24 -10.17 26.64
C LEU A 93 17.57 -10.39 25.91
N ASP A 94 18.64 -10.74 26.62
CA ASP A 94 19.96 -10.98 26.02
C ASP A 94 19.99 -12.07 24.93
N GLY A 95 18.94 -12.91 24.86
CA GLY A 95 18.74 -13.94 23.84
C GLY A 95 17.81 -13.56 22.69
N ILE A 96 17.13 -12.38 22.72
CA ILE A 96 16.17 -12.03 21.65
C ILE A 96 16.95 -11.62 20.40
N THR A 97 16.64 -12.26 19.28
CA THR A 97 17.12 -11.91 17.93
C THR A 97 16.05 -11.15 17.14
N ALA A 98 16.40 -10.57 16.00
CA ALA A 98 15.46 -9.92 15.11
C ALA A 98 14.38 -10.89 14.60
N GLU A 99 14.74 -12.16 14.33
CA GLU A 99 13.83 -13.22 13.91
C GLU A 99 12.85 -13.59 15.03
N SER A 100 13.31 -13.68 16.29
CA SER A 100 12.42 -13.96 17.41
C SER A 100 11.49 -12.78 17.69
N LEU A 101 11.94 -11.54 17.49
CA LEU A 101 11.11 -10.35 17.57
C LEU A 101 10.03 -10.37 16.48
N GLN A 102 10.40 -10.68 15.23
CA GLN A 102 9.45 -10.87 14.12
C GLN A 102 8.44 -11.98 14.42
N GLY A 103 8.87 -13.06 15.07
CA GLY A 103 8.03 -14.19 15.45
C GLY A 103 6.93 -13.85 16.47
N LEU A 104 6.99 -12.68 17.16
CA LEU A 104 5.92 -12.22 18.06
C LEU A 104 4.64 -11.89 17.31
N GLY A 105 4.71 -11.39 16.07
CA GLY A 105 3.59 -11.16 15.18
C GLY A 105 2.71 -9.96 15.51
N ASP A 106 2.52 -9.61 16.77
CA ASP A 106 1.72 -8.48 17.22
C ASP A 106 2.58 -7.20 17.27
N PRO A 107 2.25 -6.15 16.48
CA PRO A 107 3.04 -4.92 16.43
C PRO A 107 3.15 -4.19 17.75
N GLU A 108 2.11 -4.23 18.58
CA GLU A 108 2.14 -3.56 19.89
C GLU A 108 3.08 -4.29 20.85
N VAL A 109 3.06 -5.64 20.86
CA VAL A 109 4.01 -6.44 21.64
C VAL A 109 5.44 -6.22 21.15
N ILE A 110 5.65 -6.18 19.83
CA ILE A 110 6.96 -5.88 19.23
C ILE A 110 7.46 -4.52 19.70
N ARG A 111 6.61 -3.50 19.69
CA ARG A 111 6.92 -2.15 20.17
C ARG A 111 7.36 -2.15 21.62
N GLN A 112 6.58 -2.75 22.50
CA GLN A 112 6.89 -2.82 23.93
C GLN A 112 8.21 -3.53 24.20
N VAL A 113 8.49 -4.64 23.50
CA VAL A 113 9.77 -5.33 23.58
C VAL A 113 10.91 -4.46 23.09
N TRP A 114 10.73 -3.80 21.93
CA TRP A 114 11.75 -2.90 21.36
C TRP A 114 12.07 -1.73 22.28
N GLU A 115 11.06 -1.05 22.82
CA GLU A 115 11.23 0.06 23.76
C GLU A 115 11.90 -0.35 25.06
N SER A 116 11.67 -1.58 25.53
CA SER A 116 12.33 -2.12 26.72
C SER A 116 13.80 -2.46 26.53
N MET A 117 14.28 -2.54 25.27
CA MET A 117 15.70 -2.79 24.98
C MET A 117 16.53 -1.54 25.17
N GLY A 118 17.75 -1.71 25.69
CA GLY A 118 18.74 -0.65 25.73
C GLY A 118 19.16 -0.20 24.32
N GLU A 119 19.59 1.07 24.21
CA GLU A 119 19.98 1.71 22.95
C GLU A 119 21.05 0.88 22.19
N GLU A 120 22.10 0.45 22.88
CA GLU A 120 23.19 -0.34 22.29
C GLU A 120 22.68 -1.60 21.58
N ARG A 121 21.70 -2.24 22.16
CA ARG A 121 21.10 -3.47 21.60
C ARG A 121 20.25 -3.18 20.38
N ARG A 122 19.42 -2.13 20.45
CA ARG A 122 18.64 -1.67 19.28
C ARG A 122 19.54 -1.33 18.10
N GLU A 123 20.63 -0.58 18.38
CA GLU A 123 21.66 -0.25 17.39
C GLU A 123 22.31 -1.48 16.76
N LYS A 124 22.63 -2.47 17.60
CA LYS A 124 23.19 -3.74 17.13
C LYS A 124 22.21 -4.47 16.20
N MET A 125 20.93 -4.58 16.57
CA MET A 125 19.92 -5.24 15.75
C MET A 125 19.69 -4.50 14.42
N ILE A 126 19.65 -3.17 14.42
CA ILE A 126 19.54 -2.35 13.21
C ILE A 126 20.68 -2.68 12.25
N LYS A 127 21.92 -2.80 12.76
CA LYS A 127 23.10 -3.07 11.93
C LYS A 127 23.22 -4.52 11.46
N GLU A 128 22.86 -5.48 12.31
CA GLU A 128 23.05 -6.91 12.03
C GLU A 128 21.89 -7.53 11.26
N SER A 129 20.67 -6.97 11.39
CA SER A 129 19.44 -7.49 10.77
C SER A 129 18.58 -6.37 10.17
N PRO A 130 19.17 -5.47 9.34
CA PRO A 130 18.46 -4.29 8.86
C PRO A 130 17.24 -4.66 8.01
N MET A 131 17.28 -5.75 7.26
CA MET A 131 16.16 -6.20 6.43
C MET A 131 14.94 -6.59 7.28
N ILE A 132 15.14 -7.18 8.45
CA ILE A 132 14.03 -7.51 9.36
C ILE A 132 13.56 -6.23 10.04
N ILE A 133 14.45 -5.48 10.68
CA ILE A 133 14.09 -4.31 11.50
C ILE A 133 13.46 -3.20 10.65
N GLY A 134 13.95 -2.97 9.44
CA GLY A 134 13.42 -1.95 8.53
C GLY A 134 11.99 -2.23 8.02
N ASN A 135 11.55 -3.51 8.08
CA ASN A 135 10.26 -3.93 7.55
C ASN A 135 9.29 -4.45 8.64
N LEU A 136 9.73 -4.50 9.90
CA LEU A 136 8.95 -5.06 10.98
C LEU A 136 7.97 -4.03 11.55
N ASN A 137 6.67 -4.32 11.45
CA ASN A 137 5.61 -3.52 12.05
C ASN A 137 5.75 -3.52 13.58
N GLY A 138 5.57 -2.35 14.19
CA GLY A 138 5.77 -2.14 15.63
C GLY A 138 7.14 -1.54 15.98
N ILE A 139 8.15 -1.62 15.09
CA ILE A 139 9.40 -0.87 15.26
C ILE A 139 9.14 0.63 14.99
N PRO A 140 9.64 1.54 15.83
CA PRO A 140 9.52 2.99 15.62
C PRO A 140 10.00 3.43 14.24
N ILE A 141 9.30 4.42 13.65
CA ILE A 141 9.55 4.90 12.27
C ILE A 141 11.01 5.29 12.06
N GLY A 142 11.62 6.02 13.01
CA GLY A 142 13.01 6.47 12.90
C GLY A 142 14.00 5.30 12.87
N ASP A 143 13.75 4.23 13.62
CA ASP A 143 14.60 3.04 13.62
C ASP A 143 14.42 2.23 12.32
N ARG A 144 13.18 2.15 11.77
CA ARG A 144 12.92 1.55 10.45
C ARG A 144 13.66 2.30 9.35
N ILE A 145 13.60 3.63 9.34
CA ILE A 145 14.31 4.48 8.37
C ILE A 145 15.82 4.18 8.42
N ARG A 146 16.41 4.14 9.60
CA ARG A 146 17.85 3.86 9.77
C ARG A 146 18.23 2.48 9.25
N ALA A 147 17.43 1.46 9.54
CA ALA A 147 17.63 0.12 9.02
C ALA A 147 17.48 0.08 7.48
N ASN A 148 16.49 0.78 6.92
CA ASN A 148 16.28 0.80 5.49
C ASN A 148 17.33 1.65 4.74
N HIS A 149 17.97 2.61 5.36
CA HIS A 149 19.15 3.25 4.76
C HIS A 149 20.30 2.25 4.58
N ILE A 150 20.52 1.33 5.53
CA ILE A 150 21.50 0.24 5.36
C ILE A 150 21.06 -0.69 4.22
N ASN A 151 19.78 -1.09 4.18
CA ASN A 151 19.25 -1.94 3.12
C ASN A 151 19.39 -1.31 1.72
N LEU A 152 19.14 0.00 1.60
CA LEU A 152 19.31 0.74 0.35
C LEU A 152 20.78 0.81 -0.08
N ASP A 153 21.72 1.07 0.85
CA ASP A 153 23.15 1.13 0.56
C ASP A 153 23.69 -0.24 0.15
N ASP A 154 23.33 -1.28 0.89
CA ASP A 154 23.69 -2.67 0.56
C ASP A 154 23.11 -3.08 -0.79
N GLY A 155 21.85 -2.74 -1.07
CA GLY A 155 21.18 -3.01 -2.34
C GLY A 155 21.84 -2.27 -3.51
N ALA A 156 22.16 -0.99 -3.35
CA ALA A 156 22.89 -0.21 -4.35
C ALA A 156 24.28 -0.82 -4.63
N THR A 157 25.02 -1.13 -3.57
CA THR A 157 26.35 -1.76 -3.68
C THR A 157 26.29 -3.12 -4.36
N ALA A 158 25.25 -3.93 -4.08
CA ALA A 158 25.06 -5.22 -4.74
C ALA A 158 24.78 -5.04 -6.24
N ALA A 159 23.91 -4.11 -6.62
CA ALA A 159 23.60 -3.81 -8.01
C ALA A 159 24.81 -3.25 -8.77
N GLU A 160 25.61 -2.39 -8.15
CA GLU A 160 26.87 -1.88 -8.71
C GLU A 160 27.89 -3.01 -8.99
N LYS A 161 28.03 -3.96 -8.06
CA LYS A 161 28.87 -5.14 -8.22
C LYS A 161 28.36 -6.07 -9.31
N GLU A 162 27.05 -6.28 -9.40
CA GLU A 162 26.43 -7.05 -10.47
C GLU A 162 26.69 -6.42 -11.84
N ALA A 163 26.45 -5.12 -11.99
CA ALA A 163 26.76 -4.40 -13.23
C ALA A 163 28.23 -4.53 -13.64
N ALA A 164 29.14 -4.41 -12.68
CA ALA A 164 30.59 -4.56 -12.92
C ALA A 164 30.94 -5.99 -13.37
N ALA A 165 30.37 -7.03 -12.76
CA ALA A 165 30.58 -8.42 -13.15
C ALA A 165 30.03 -8.72 -14.56
N LEU A 166 28.84 -8.20 -14.88
CA LEU A 166 28.23 -8.32 -16.21
C LEU A 166 29.06 -7.59 -17.26
N ARG A 167 29.61 -6.40 -16.98
CA ARG A 167 30.53 -5.70 -17.87
C ARG A 167 31.82 -6.49 -18.12
N ALA A 168 32.40 -7.08 -17.07
CA ALA A 168 33.57 -7.93 -17.22
C ALA A 168 33.27 -9.12 -18.15
N LYS A 169 32.12 -9.79 -17.98
CA LYS A 169 31.65 -10.85 -18.86
C LYS A 169 31.42 -10.40 -20.29
N LEU A 170 30.82 -9.22 -20.49
CA LEU A 170 30.60 -8.62 -21.82
C LEU A 170 31.91 -8.35 -22.56
N ASN A 171 32.94 -7.93 -21.84
CA ASN A 171 34.25 -7.55 -22.39
C ASN A 171 35.22 -8.75 -22.54
N ASP A 172 34.88 -9.92 -22.01
CA ASP A 172 35.68 -11.12 -22.15
C ASP A 172 35.38 -11.83 -23.50
N PRO A 173 36.33 -11.85 -24.44
CA PRO A 173 36.15 -12.52 -25.72
C PRO A 173 35.71 -13.97 -25.58
N ALA A 174 36.22 -14.69 -24.59
CA ALA A 174 35.90 -16.10 -24.35
C ALA A 174 34.41 -16.35 -24.07
N THR A 175 33.67 -15.32 -23.61
CA THR A 175 32.22 -15.42 -23.38
C THR A 175 31.44 -15.79 -24.64
N PHE A 176 31.94 -15.41 -25.81
CA PHE A 176 31.26 -15.58 -27.09
C PHE A 176 31.96 -16.56 -28.04
N ASP A 177 33.05 -17.19 -27.58
CA ASP A 177 33.81 -18.14 -28.40
C ASP A 177 32.96 -19.34 -28.80
N GLY A 178 33.05 -19.72 -30.08
CA GLY A 178 32.33 -20.86 -30.65
C GLY A 178 30.84 -20.61 -30.91
N LEU A 179 30.31 -19.42 -30.59
CA LEU A 179 28.93 -19.08 -30.88
C LEU A 179 28.76 -18.61 -32.34
N HIS A 180 27.60 -18.95 -32.93
CA HIS A 180 27.21 -18.37 -34.20
C HIS A 180 27.01 -16.87 -34.02
N GLU A 181 27.39 -16.03 -35.01
CA GLU A 181 27.36 -14.55 -34.92
C GLU A 181 26.03 -13.98 -34.43
N ARG A 182 24.90 -14.52 -34.90
CA ARG A 182 23.56 -14.10 -34.48
C ARG A 182 23.30 -14.39 -33.00
N VAL A 183 23.76 -15.54 -32.48
CA VAL A 183 23.61 -15.89 -31.07
C VAL A 183 24.49 -15.02 -30.20
N ALA A 184 25.75 -14.81 -30.61
CA ALA A 184 26.67 -13.91 -29.90
C ALA A 184 26.13 -12.46 -29.83
N ALA A 185 25.52 -12.00 -30.91
CA ALA A 185 24.88 -10.65 -30.92
C ALA A 185 23.67 -10.56 -29.97
N GLN A 186 22.85 -11.61 -29.91
CA GLN A 186 21.71 -11.70 -29.00
C GLN A 186 22.16 -11.75 -27.54
N ASP A 187 23.19 -12.56 -27.22
CA ASP A 187 23.74 -12.68 -25.86
C ASP A 187 24.40 -11.37 -25.40
N ARG A 188 25.12 -10.67 -26.29
CA ARG A 188 25.65 -9.32 -26.00
C ARG A 188 24.54 -8.34 -25.66
N LYS A 189 23.47 -8.34 -26.47
CA LYS A 189 22.32 -7.48 -26.18
C LYS A 189 21.70 -7.79 -24.84
N ALA A 190 21.48 -9.07 -24.51
CA ALA A 190 20.95 -9.48 -23.23
C ALA A 190 21.83 -9.03 -22.04
N LEU A 191 23.17 -9.15 -22.18
CA LEU A 191 24.10 -8.64 -21.15
C LEU A 191 24.02 -7.12 -21.01
N MET A 192 23.93 -6.38 -22.12
CA MET A 192 23.76 -4.93 -22.09
C MET A 192 22.47 -4.51 -21.39
N ASP A 193 21.37 -5.21 -21.68
CA ASP A 193 20.06 -4.96 -21.04
C ASP A 193 20.12 -5.24 -19.51
N GLN A 194 20.80 -6.32 -19.10
CA GLN A 194 21.02 -6.63 -17.68
C GLN A 194 21.91 -5.60 -16.99
N ILE A 195 22.98 -5.13 -17.63
CA ILE A 195 23.82 -4.06 -17.11
C ILE A 195 23.01 -2.79 -16.90
N ALA A 196 22.22 -2.41 -17.88
CA ALA A 196 21.37 -1.21 -17.79
C ALA A 196 20.35 -1.33 -16.64
N ALA A 197 19.75 -2.49 -16.43
CA ALA A 197 18.84 -2.75 -15.31
C ALA A 197 19.54 -2.66 -13.95
N ALA A 198 20.72 -3.24 -13.81
CA ALA A 198 21.51 -3.17 -12.57
C ALA A 198 21.97 -1.75 -12.26
N ASP A 199 22.44 -1.00 -13.29
CA ASP A 199 22.79 0.42 -13.14
C ASP A 199 21.60 1.28 -12.73
N ALA A 200 20.43 1.07 -13.33
CA ALA A 200 19.21 1.80 -13.00
C ALA A 200 18.77 1.51 -11.56
N THR A 201 18.88 0.26 -11.10
CA THR A 201 18.60 -0.13 -9.72
C THR A 201 19.54 0.57 -8.74
N ALA A 202 20.85 0.51 -9.01
CA ALA A 202 21.86 1.19 -8.17
C ALA A 202 21.59 2.71 -8.11
N ALA A 203 21.39 3.34 -9.26
CA ALA A 203 21.11 4.77 -9.36
C ALA A 203 19.85 5.16 -8.58
N LYS A 204 18.78 4.35 -8.64
CA LYS A 204 17.55 4.58 -7.89
C LYS A 204 17.76 4.53 -6.39
N TYR A 205 18.48 3.51 -5.90
CA TYR A 205 18.74 3.37 -4.46
C TYR A 205 19.67 4.48 -3.94
N ARG A 206 20.70 4.85 -4.72
CA ARG A 206 21.56 6.01 -4.41
C ARG A 206 20.76 7.30 -4.36
N ALA A 207 19.86 7.54 -5.33
CA ALA A 207 19.01 8.72 -5.35
C ALA A 207 18.09 8.82 -4.12
N LEU A 208 17.58 7.69 -3.60
CA LEU A 208 16.81 7.67 -2.35
C LEU A 208 17.70 8.01 -1.13
N LEU A 209 18.95 7.55 -1.12
CA LEU A 209 19.91 7.87 -0.04
C LEU A 209 20.36 9.33 -0.07
N ASP A 210 20.43 9.95 -1.26
CA ASP A 210 20.89 11.34 -1.46
C ASP A 210 19.75 12.37 -1.38
N GLN A 211 18.50 11.93 -1.27
CA GLN A 211 17.32 12.81 -1.23
C GLN A 211 17.20 13.49 0.13
N ASP A 212 17.30 14.82 0.18
CA ASP A 212 17.00 15.57 1.40
C ASP A 212 15.49 15.69 1.63
N VAL A 213 15.05 15.45 2.87
CA VAL A 213 13.66 15.58 3.31
C VAL A 213 13.61 16.63 4.43
N SER A 214 12.81 17.68 4.23
CA SER A 214 12.59 18.71 5.23
C SER A 214 11.20 18.58 5.85
N TRP A 215 11.08 19.01 7.12
CA TRP A 215 9.81 19.14 7.82
C TRP A 215 9.88 20.27 8.84
N THR A 216 8.72 20.71 9.31
CA THR A 216 8.63 21.73 10.37
C THR A 216 8.30 21.04 11.69
N ASP A 217 9.04 21.36 12.75
CA ASP A 217 8.77 20.84 14.08
C ASP A 217 7.66 21.64 14.81
N GLU A 218 7.31 21.24 16.03
CA GLU A 218 6.29 21.86 16.87
C GLU A 218 6.52 23.35 17.19
N ASN A 219 7.75 23.81 17.04
CA ASN A 219 8.15 25.20 17.29
C ASN A 219 8.22 26.04 16.01
N GLY A 220 7.81 25.47 14.86
CA GLY A 220 7.89 26.11 13.56
C GLY A 220 9.30 26.15 12.95
N VAL A 221 10.25 25.38 13.48
CA VAL A 221 11.62 25.32 12.98
C VAL A 221 11.76 24.25 11.90
N ASN A 222 12.33 24.64 10.76
CA ASN A 222 12.64 23.70 9.70
C ASN A 222 13.77 22.76 10.13
N GLN A 223 13.48 21.49 10.08
CA GLN A 223 14.39 20.38 10.27
C GLN A 223 14.70 19.74 8.91
N MET A 224 15.85 19.08 8.79
CA MET A 224 16.25 18.38 7.57
C MET A 224 16.84 17.01 7.93
N HIS A 225 16.53 16.02 7.11
CA HIS A 225 17.07 14.68 7.16
C HIS A 225 17.71 14.36 5.81
N HIS A 226 18.92 13.88 5.82
CA HIS A 226 19.57 13.38 4.61
C HIS A 226 19.14 11.94 4.34
N GLY A 227 18.70 11.70 3.13
CA GLY A 227 18.11 10.45 2.69
C GLY A 227 16.57 10.41 2.78
N ALA A 228 15.93 9.75 1.82
CA ALA A 228 14.51 9.49 1.83
C ALA A 228 14.12 8.70 3.09
N ARG A 229 12.98 9.02 3.66
CA ARG A 229 12.49 8.34 4.86
C ARG A 229 11.71 7.09 4.49
N VAL A 230 12.45 6.04 4.12
CA VAL A 230 11.90 4.75 3.71
C VAL A 230 11.60 3.90 4.94
N VAL A 231 10.32 3.59 5.14
CA VAL A 231 9.82 2.80 6.30
C VAL A 231 9.47 1.36 5.95
N VAL A 232 9.43 1.01 4.66
CA VAL A 232 9.38 -0.35 4.13
C VAL A 232 10.31 -0.41 2.94
N PHE A 233 11.17 -1.41 2.88
CA PHE A 233 12.01 -1.68 1.73
C PHE A 233 12.30 -3.17 1.62
N ASP A 234 11.57 -3.85 0.74
CA ASP A 234 11.78 -5.26 0.43
C ASP A 234 11.76 -5.46 -1.09
N PRO A 235 12.91 -5.29 -1.75
CA PRO A 235 12.99 -5.41 -3.21
C PRO A 235 12.67 -6.81 -3.72
N LYS A 236 12.76 -7.84 -2.90
CA LYS A 236 12.42 -9.22 -3.25
C LYS A 236 10.92 -9.41 -3.46
N ASN A 237 10.13 -8.67 -2.69
CA ASN A 237 8.67 -8.67 -2.74
C ASN A 237 8.12 -7.36 -3.33
N GLU A 238 8.94 -6.56 -4.00
CA GLU A 238 8.59 -5.28 -4.62
C GLU A 238 7.85 -4.32 -3.67
N ALA A 239 8.20 -4.35 -2.37
CA ALA A 239 7.58 -3.53 -1.36
C ALA A 239 8.43 -2.31 -1.03
N ILE A 240 7.78 -1.13 -1.01
CA ILE A 240 8.37 0.13 -0.59
C ILE A 240 7.29 0.99 0.08
N ALA A 241 7.67 1.70 1.15
CA ALA A 241 6.87 2.78 1.70
C ALA A 241 7.76 3.89 2.21
N THR A 242 7.29 5.13 2.06
CA THR A 242 7.96 6.35 2.54
C THR A 242 7.11 7.06 3.58
N TYR A 243 7.76 7.93 4.33
CA TYR A 243 7.18 8.74 5.37
C TYR A 243 7.49 10.22 5.18
N HIS A 244 6.47 11.07 5.20
CA HIS A 244 6.57 12.53 5.19
C HIS A 244 5.92 13.06 6.46
N GLY A 245 6.69 13.74 7.29
CA GLY A 245 6.22 14.26 8.57
C GLY A 245 7.32 14.39 9.60
N PRO A 246 7.04 14.98 10.76
CA PRO A 246 7.99 15.10 11.85
C PRO A 246 8.21 13.75 12.54
N ILE A 247 9.38 13.59 13.14
CA ILE A 247 9.73 12.45 14.00
C ILE A 247 10.13 12.99 15.35
N ASP A 248 9.52 12.47 16.41
CA ASP A 248 9.91 12.78 17.77
C ASP A 248 11.34 12.24 18.05
N PRO A 249 12.28 13.08 18.51
CA PRO A 249 13.66 12.68 18.67
C PRO A 249 13.89 11.67 19.81
N VAL A 250 12.95 11.54 20.74
CA VAL A 250 13.04 10.65 21.89
C VAL A 250 12.39 9.29 21.58
N THR A 251 11.14 9.31 21.16
CA THR A 251 10.40 8.08 20.84
C THR A 251 10.76 7.51 19.47
N ARG A 252 11.31 8.34 18.57
CA ARG A 252 11.60 8.03 17.15
C ARG A 252 10.36 7.66 16.35
N ASP A 253 9.21 8.10 16.80
CA ASP A 253 7.92 7.85 16.17
C ASP A 253 7.20 9.17 15.85
N ILE A 254 5.93 9.11 15.41
CA ILE A 254 5.11 10.27 15.13
C ILE A 254 4.92 11.07 16.44
N PRO A 255 5.21 12.40 16.44
CA PRO A 255 5.03 13.22 17.63
C PRO A 255 3.56 13.31 18.07
N GLN A 256 3.33 13.45 19.37
CA GLN A 256 1.97 13.48 19.96
C GLN A 256 1.12 14.69 19.55
N TRP A 257 1.71 15.75 18.98
CA TRP A 257 0.98 16.92 18.50
C TRP A 257 0.39 16.76 17.09
N ILE A 258 0.76 15.69 16.37
CA ILE A 258 0.18 15.36 15.07
C ILE A 258 -1.28 14.97 15.24
N LYS A 259 -2.14 15.55 14.40
CA LYS A 259 -3.59 15.36 14.42
C LYS A 259 -4.12 14.44 13.34
N ASN A 260 -3.38 14.29 12.23
CA ASN A 260 -3.80 13.46 11.11
C ASN A 260 -2.67 12.53 10.68
N VAL A 261 -2.99 11.26 10.49
CA VAL A 261 -2.08 10.25 9.95
C VAL A 261 -2.69 9.68 8.68
N VAL A 262 -2.01 9.89 7.56
CA VAL A 262 -2.46 9.45 6.24
C VAL A 262 -1.70 8.21 5.81
N VAL A 263 -2.40 7.23 5.25
CA VAL A 263 -1.81 6.12 4.50
C VAL A 263 -2.36 6.15 3.08
N HIS A 264 -1.51 6.51 2.13
CA HIS A 264 -1.84 6.55 0.70
C HIS A 264 -1.38 5.28 -0.01
N VAL A 265 -2.31 4.62 -0.71
CA VAL A 265 -2.05 3.42 -1.51
C VAL A 265 -2.11 3.80 -2.99
N PRO A 266 -0.99 3.74 -3.73
CA PRO A 266 -0.94 4.08 -5.15
C PRO A 266 -1.57 2.99 -6.03
N GLY A 267 -1.69 3.28 -7.32
CA GLY A 267 -2.33 2.42 -8.31
C GLY A 267 -1.37 1.61 -9.19
N THR A 268 -1.93 1.16 -10.32
CA THR A 268 -1.25 0.42 -11.40
C THR A 268 0.02 1.13 -11.85
N THR A 269 1.00 0.38 -12.33
CA THR A 269 2.35 0.80 -12.75
C THR A 269 3.30 1.21 -11.62
N THR A 270 2.83 1.22 -10.36
CA THR A 270 3.71 1.50 -9.23
C THR A 270 4.58 0.27 -8.91
N ASN A 271 5.87 0.51 -8.84
CA ASN A 271 6.90 -0.41 -8.39
C ASN A 271 8.04 0.41 -7.77
N ILE A 272 9.07 -0.23 -7.24
CA ILE A 272 10.19 0.49 -6.59
C ILE A 272 10.85 1.50 -7.55
N ALA A 273 10.98 1.18 -8.84
CA ALA A 273 11.60 2.07 -9.81
C ALA A 273 10.73 3.30 -10.12
N SER A 274 9.40 3.15 -10.21
CA SER A 274 8.43 4.21 -10.52
C SER A 274 7.87 4.93 -9.29
N PHE A 275 8.25 4.52 -8.08
CA PHE A 275 7.68 5.01 -6.81
C PHE A 275 7.79 6.53 -6.59
N GLY A 276 8.69 7.21 -7.32
CA GLY A 276 8.91 8.66 -7.19
C GLY A 276 7.67 9.51 -7.46
N GLY A 277 6.77 9.07 -8.35
CA GLY A 277 5.50 9.76 -8.61
C GLY A 277 4.56 9.73 -7.38
N PRO A 278 4.18 8.55 -6.88
CA PRO A 278 3.41 8.41 -5.65
C PRO A 278 4.06 9.10 -4.44
N ASP A 279 5.38 8.98 -4.27
CA ASP A 279 6.12 9.66 -3.21
C ASP A 279 6.02 11.19 -3.31
N GLY A 280 6.06 11.72 -4.55
CA GLY A 280 5.84 13.14 -4.84
C GLY A 280 4.46 13.63 -4.40
N PHE A 281 3.40 12.83 -4.63
CA PHE A 281 2.08 13.15 -4.11
C PHE A 281 2.07 13.19 -2.57
N GLY A 282 2.66 12.20 -1.90
CA GLY A 282 2.77 12.19 -0.44
C GLY A 282 3.50 13.41 0.11
N LYS A 283 4.60 13.82 -0.53
CA LYS A 283 5.35 15.03 -0.21
C LYS A 283 4.51 16.31 -0.38
N ASN A 284 3.78 16.41 -1.50
CA ASN A 284 2.91 17.56 -1.78
C ASN A 284 1.76 17.63 -0.77
N LEU A 285 1.14 16.51 -0.45
CA LEU A 285 0.06 16.44 0.53
C LEU A 285 0.55 16.85 1.92
N TYR A 286 1.71 16.35 2.34
CA TYR A 286 2.35 16.80 3.58
C TYR A 286 2.60 18.31 3.58
N GLY A 287 3.10 18.85 2.47
CA GLY A 287 3.39 20.28 2.34
C GLY A 287 2.14 21.19 2.31
N ALA A 288 0.99 20.66 1.94
CA ALA A 288 -0.29 21.38 1.87
C ALA A 288 -1.15 21.24 3.14
N THR A 289 -0.79 20.34 4.05
CA THR A 289 -1.55 20.05 5.28
C THR A 289 -0.81 20.51 6.53
N SER A 290 -1.57 20.76 7.61
CA SER A 290 -1.04 21.10 8.92
C SER A 290 -1.15 19.91 9.88
N ASP A 291 -0.24 19.80 10.83
CA ASP A 291 -0.29 18.77 11.89
C ASP A 291 -0.53 17.35 11.34
N THR A 292 0.04 17.04 10.19
CA THR A 292 -0.21 15.81 9.44
C THR A 292 1.07 14.99 9.28
N ALA A 293 0.93 13.68 9.27
CA ALA A 293 1.96 12.70 8.90
C ALA A 293 1.44 11.84 7.75
N VAL A 294 2.22 11.69 6.68
CA VAL A 294 1.80 10.99 5.46
C VAL A 294 2.71 9.80 5.17
N PHE A 295 2.12 8.63 5.04
CA PHE A 295 2.76 7.44 4.49
C PHE A 295 2.29 7.22 3.06
N VAL A 296 3.23 6.94 2.16
CA VAL A 296 2.94 6.40 0.83
C VAL A 296 3.35 4.94 0.85
N TRP A 297 2.40 4.02 0.60
CA TRP A 297 2.61 2.60 0.85
C TRP A 297 2.28 1.73 -0.37
N ALA A 298 3.29 1.03 -0.87
CA ALA A 298 3.18 -0.07 -1.82
C ALA A 298 3.79 -1.32 -1.18
N GLY A 299 3.00 -2.09 -0.44
CA GLY A 299 3.46 -3.22 0.40
C GLY A 299 3.74 -4.51 -0.37
N GLY A 300 3.86 -4.44 -1.69
CA GLY A 300 4.16 -5.54 -2.60
C GLY A 300 3.82 -5.18 -4.04
N PRO A 301 3.86 -6.17 -4.95
CA PRO A 301 3.58 -5.94 -6.35
C PRO A 301 2.20 -5.33 -6.58
N LEU A 302 2.13 -4.33 -7.46
CA LEU A 302 0.91 -3.78 -8.03
C LEU A 302 0.85 -4.13 -9.51
N PRO A 303 -0.33 -4.15 -10.16
CA PRO A 303 -0.44 -4.39 -11.59
C PRO A 303 0.46 -3.44 -12.39
N GLN A 304 1.19 -3.93 -13.37
CA GLN A 304 2.07 -3.10 -14.19
C GLN A 304 1.45 -2.72 -15.54
N THR A 305 0.31 -3.31 -15.87
CA THR A 305 -0.46 -3.03 -17.10
C THR A 305 -1.96 -2.99 -16.80
N ILE A 306 -2.73 -2.35 -17.67
CA ILE A 306 -4.21 -2.32 -17.56
C ILE A 306 -4.81 -3.74 -17.62
N PRO A 307 -4.37 -4.66 -18.50
CA PRO A 307 -4.84 -6.04 -18.44
C PRO A 307 -4.58 -6.74 -17.11
N GLU A 308 -3.43 -6.54 -16.46
CA GLU A 308 -3.16 -7.07 -15.13
C GLU A 308 -4.08 -6.44 -14.07
N ALA A 309 -4.41 -5.16 -14.21
CA ALA A 309 -5.29 -4.45 -13.30
C ALA A 309 -6.74 -4.99 -13.32
N THR A 310 -7.12 -5.82 -14.29
CA THR A 310 -8.41 -6.52 -14.25
C THR A 310 -8.44 -7.68 -13.24
N SER A 311 -7.28 -8.15 -12.76
CA SER A 311 -7.19 -9.21 -11.74
C SER A 311 -7.34 -8.65 -10.32
N PRO A 312 -8.16 -9.27 -9.45
CA PRO A 312 -8.27 -8.88 -8.05
C PRO A 312 -7.10 -9.40 -7.19
N SER A 313 -6.26 -10.31 -7.71
CA SER A 313 -5.27 -11.05 -6.93
C SER A 313 -4.26 -10.13 -6.22
N TYR A 314 -3.80 -9.08 -6.89
CA TYR A 314 -2.88 -8.11 -6.28
C TYR A 314 -3.51 -7.41 -5.06
N ALA A 315 -4.79 -7.01 -5.19
CA ALA A 315 -5.49 -6.37 -4.08
C ALA A 315 -5.77 -7.35 -2.94
N GLN A 316 -6.11 -8.61 -3.24
CA GLN A 316 -6.28 -9.68 -2.25
C GLN A 316 -4.98 -9.95 -1.47
N ASP A 317 -3.84 -10.00 -2.17
CA ASP A 317 -2.53 -10.23 -1.55
C ASP A 317 -2.04 -9.05 -0.71
N LEU A 318 -2.47 -7.84 -1.03
CA LEU A 318 -2.08 -6.60 -0.36
C LEU A 318 -3.00 -6.22 0.80
N ALA A 319 -4.26 -6.65 0.79
CA ALA A 319 -5.27 -6.23 1.76
C ALA A 319 -4.83 -6.45 3.22
N GLN A 320 -4.46 -7.68 3.58
CA GLN A 320 -4.03 -7.98 4.96
C GLN A 320 -2.71 -7.27 5.29
N LYS A 321 -1.80 -7.12 4.35
CA LYS A 321 -0.54 -6.39 4.56
C LYS A 321 -0.77 -4.91 4.87
N LEU A 322 -1.79 -4.29 4.25
CA LEU A 322 -2.18 -2.92 4.56
C LEU A 322 -2.75 -2.80 5.97
N VAL A 323 -3.61 -3.74 6.37
CA VAL A 323 -4.12 -3.83 7.76
C VAL A 323 -2.96 -3.94 8.75
N ASP A 324 -2.02 -4.85 8.51
CA ASP A 324 -0.87 -5.09 9.39
C ASP A 324 0.07 -3.87 9.44
N PHE A 325 0.30 -3.22 8.29
CA PHE A 325 1.09 -1.98 8.22
C PHE A 325 0.44 -0.87 9.05
N ARG A 326 -0.87 -0.61 8.83
CA ARG A 326 -1.62 0.41 9.58
C ARG A 326 -1.62 0.12 11.09
N ASN A 327 -1.80 -1.14 11.49
CA ASN A 327 -1.75 -1.52 12.90
C ASN A 327 -0.35 -1.37 13.52
N GLY A 328 0.69 -1.43 12.70
CA GLY A 328 2.08 -1.20 13.10
C GLY A 328 2.45 0.27 13.33
N ILE A 329 1.63 1.21 12.87
CA ILE A 329 1.85 2.64 13.06
C ILE A 329 1.41 3.03 14.48
N ALA A 330 2.30 3.67 15.24
CA ALA A 330 1.96 4.29 16.52
C ALA A 330 1.22 5.62 16.27
N VAL A 331 -0.08 5.54 16.12
CA VAL A 331 -0.91 6.71 15.91
C VAL A 331 -0.98 7.51 17.22
N PRO A 332 -0.68 8.84 17.21
CA PRO A 332 -0.81 9.68 18.38
C PRO A 332 -2.24 9.66 18.94
N GLY A 333 -2.37 9.74 20.28
CA GLY A 333 -3.69 9.72 20.92
C GLY A 333 -4.53 10.90 20.49
N GLY A 334 -5.71 10.62 19.91
CA GLY A 334 -6.64 11.62 19.39
C GLY A 334 -6.35 12.10 17.97
N ALA A 335 -5.35 11.53 17.29
CA ALA A 335 -5.15 11.79 15.87
C ALA A 335 -6.11 10.93 15.03
N ASP A 336 -6.66 11.52 13.96
CA ASP A 336 -7.46 10.83 12.97
C ASP A 336 -6.57 10.07 11.98
N VAL A 337 -7.00 8.88 11.60
CA VAL A 337 -6.37 8.09 10.55
C VAL A 337 -7.17 8.21 9.26
N VAL A 338 -6.52 8.66 8.21
CA VAL A 338 -7.12 8.78 6.88
C VAL A 338 -6.43 7.80 5.93
N VAL A 339 -7.19 6.93 5.31
CA VAL A 339 -6.65 6.01 4.31
C VAL A 339 -7.14 6.41 2.93
N THR A 340 -6.21 6.54 1.99
CA THR A 340 -6.54 6.94 0.62
C THR A 340 -6.05 5.91 -0.37
N GLY A 341 -6.84 5.63 -1.40
CA GLY A 341 -6.48 4.71 -2.48
C GLY A 341 -6.64 5.36 -3.84
N HIS A 342 -5.55 5.43 -4.62
CA HIS A 342 -5.59 5.92 -5.99
C HIS A 342 -5.70 4.76 -6.99
N SER A 343 -6.60 4.88 -7.96
CA SER A 343 -6.71 3.90 -9.04
C SER A 343 -6.91 2.48 -8.49
N TYR A 344 -6.07 1.51 -8.85
CA TYR A 344 -6.07 0.16 -8.32
C TYR A 344 -5.91 0.11 -6.79
N GLY A 345 -5.21 1.10 -6.20
CA GLY A 345 -5.09 1.25 -4.75
C GLY A 345 -6.44 1.38 -4.04
N GLY A 346 -7.49 1.86 -4.72
CA GLY A 346 -8.85 1.87 -4.19
C GLY A 346 -9.37 0.46 -3.89
N ALA A 347 -9.17 -0.49 -4.79
CA ALA A 347 -9.54 -1.89 -4.56
C ALA A 347 -8.73 -2.54 -3.43
N VAL A 348 -7.45 -2.17 -3.28
CA VAL A 348 -6.61 -2.62 -2.15
C VAL A 348 -7.18 -2.09 -0.83
N VAL A 349 -7.52 -0.80 -0.76
CA VAL A 349 -8.11 -0.18 0.43
C VAL A 349 -9.43 -0.84 0.79
N GLY A 350 -10.35 -1.01 -0.16
CA GLY A 350 -11.65 -1.61 0.13
C GLY A 350 -11.55 -3.07 0.61
N LEU A 351 -10.66 -3.89 0.03
CA LEU A 351 -10.41 -5.24 0.56
C LEU A 351 -9.73 -5.22 1.94
N ALA A 352 -8.86 -4.23 2.20
CA ALA A 352 -8.29 -4.06 3.53
C ALA A 352 -9.36 -3.65 4.57
N GLU A 353 -10.34 -2.80 4.19
CA GLU A 353 -11.48 -2.46 5.04
C GLU A 353 -12.32 -3.71 5.35
N GLN A 354 -12.57 -4.57 4.35
CA GLN A 354 -13.20 -5.88 4.56
C GLN A 354 -12.40 -6.79 5.51
N ALA A 355 -11.07 -6.73 5.42
CA ALA A 355 -10.17 -7.48 6.30
C ALA A 355 -10.02 -6.86 7.71
N GLY A 356 -10.69 -5.74 7.98
CA GLY A 356 -10.72 -5.13 9.30
C GLY A 356 -9.80 -3.91 9.48
N LEU A 357 -9.40 -3.25 8.39
CA LEU A 357 -8.71 -1.95 8.45
C LEU A 357 -9.48 -0.98 9.35
N ARG A 358 -8.76 -0.15 10.10
CA ARG A 358 -9.31 0.91 10.94
C ARG A 358 -8.85 2.26 10.40
N ALA A 359 -9.81 3.12 10.09
CA ALA A 359 -9.61 4.50 9.68
C ALA A 359 -10.76 5.35 10.20
N ASP A 360 -10.54 6.65 10.33
CA ASP A 360 -11.56 7.61 10.71
C ASP A 360 -12.20 8.24 9.48
N ARG A 361 -11.47 8.30 8.37
CA ARG A 361 -11.95 8.72 7.04
C ARG A 361 -11.27 7.87 5.95
N VAL A 362 -11.99 7.61 4.86
CA VAL A 362 -11.47 6.90 3.69
C VAL A 362 -11.75 7.71 2.43
N LEU A 363 -10.76 7.79 1.52
CA LEU A 363 -10.89 8.52 0.26
C LEU A 363 -10.44 7.67 -0.93
N TYR A 364 -11.33 7.46 -1.88
CA TYR A 364 -11.07 6.82 -3.15
C TYR A 364 -10.80 7.88 -4.23
N ILE A 365 -9.57 7.96 -4.72
CA ILE A 365 -9.15 8.87 -5.78
C ILE A 365 -9.12 8.09 -7.08
N ALA A 366 -10.07 8.33 -7.99
CA ALA A 366 -10.27 7.54 -9.21
C ALA A 366 -10.16 6.03 -8.93
N GLY A 367 -10.84 5.56 -7.87
CA GLY A 367 -10.70 4.18 -7.40
C GLY A 367 -11.26 3.16 -8.38
N ALA A 368 -10.52 2.07 -8.63
CA ALA A 368 -10.93 0.99 -9.55
C ALA A 368 -12.17 0.22 -9.07
N GLY A 369 -12.55 0.38 -7.82
CA GLY A 369 -13.68 -0.25 -7.13
C GLY A 369 -13.42 -0.31 -5.64
N MET A 370 -14.39 -0.79 -4.88
CA MET A 370 -14.33 -0.93 -3.42
C MET A 370 -13.83 -2.33 -2.97
N GLY A 371 -13.31 -3.14 -3.90
CA GLY A 371 -12.83 -4.48 -3.65
C GLY A 371 -13.85 -5.59 -3.97
N GLU A 372 -13.36 -6.76 -4.35
CA GLU A 372 -14.19 -7.90 -4.74
C GLU A 372 -15.21 -8.26 -3.66
N GLY A 373 -16.48 -8.37 -4.06
CA GLY A 373 -17.60 -8.73 -3.19
C GLY A 373 -18.20 -7.58 -2.39
N VAL A 374 -17.57 -6.39 -2.35
CA VAL A 374 -18.10 -5.20 -1.67
C VAL A 374 -19.25 -4.59 -2.47
N LYS A 375 -20.36 -4.28 -1.82
CA LYS A 375 -21.55 -3.64 -2.38
C LYS A 375 -21.75 -2.20 -1.88
N GLY A 376 -21.01 -1.79 -0.85
CA GLY A 376 -21.05 -0.47 -0.27
C GLY A 376 -20.39 -0.46 1.11
N VAL A 377 -20.28 0.73 1.69
CA VAL A 377 -19.60 0.95 2.98
C VAL A 377 -20.14 0.10 4.13
N GLN A 378 -21.40 -0.31 4.06
CA GLN A 378 -22.03 -1.17 5.08
C GLN A 378 -21.39 -2.56 5.20
N ASP A 379 -20.59 -2.97 4.21
CA ASP A 379 -19.89 -4.26 4.21
C ASP A 379 -18.57 -4.21 5.01
N PHE A 380 -18.16 -3.03 5.48
CA PHE A 380 -16.91 -2.82 6.19
C PHE A 380 -17.08 -2.91 7.70
N PRO A 381 -16.40 -3.85 8.38
CA PRO A 381 -16.66 -4.13 9.80
C PRO A 381 -16.24 -3.00 10.74
N ASN A 382 -15.21 -2.21 10.39
CA ASN A 382 -14.65 -1.20 11.30
C ASN A 382 -14.81 0.23 10.79
N THR A 383 -15.14 0.43 9.52
CA THR A 383 -15.24 1.74 8.87
C THR A 383 -16.60 2.00 8.25
N GLY A 384 -17.53 1.04 8.28
CA GLY A 384 -18.84 1.18 7.66
C GLY A 384 -19.71 2.31 8.21
N ASP A 385 -19.43 2.79 9.43
CA ASP A 385 -20.05 3.97 10.06
C ASP A 385 -19.21 5.25 9.91
N LYS A 386 -18.04 5.16 9.28
CA LYS A 386 -17.13 6.28 9.06
C LYS A 386 -17.40 6.96 7.72
N PRO A 387 -17.06 8.24 7.58
CA PRO A 387 -17.22 8.93 6.30
C PRO A 387 -16.26 8.39 5.25
N HIS A 388 -16.85 8.08 4.09
CA HIS A 388 -16.14 7.68 2.89
C HIS A 388 -16.36 8.73 1.81
N TYR A 389 -15.30 9.06 1.11
CA TYR A 389 -15.29 10.03 0.04
C TYR A 389 -14.74 9.43 -1.24
N SER A 390 -15.17 9.95 -2.38
CA SER A 390 -14.63 9.56 -3.68
C SER A 390 -14.60 10.74 -4.63
N MET A 391 -13.58 10.80 -5.45
CA MET A 391 -13.50 11.70 -6.59
C MET A 391 -13.07 10.95 -7.85
N GLN A 392 -13.67 11.34 -8.97
CA GLN A 392 -13.40 10.75 -10.28
C GLN A 392 -13.81 11.76 -11.34
N SER A 393 -12.94 12.04 -12.31
CA SER A 393 -13.24 12.96 -13.38
C SER A 393 -14.42 12.44 -14.23
N ARG A 394 -15.18 13.35 -14.85
CA ARG A 394 -16.37 13.00 -15.61
C ARG A 394 -16.06 12.21 -16.87
N ASN A 395 -14.87 12.43 -17.46
CA ASN A 395 -14.40 11.74 -18.64
C ASN A 395 -13.48 10.53 -18.35
N GLU A 396 -13.49 10.03 -17.11
CA GLU A 396 -12.64 8.94 -16.66
C GLU A 396 -12.90 7.63 -17.42
N ILE A 397 -11.91 7.20 -18.16
CA ILE A 397 -11.97 5.96 -18.96
C ILE A 397 -11.14 4.84 -18.32
N VAL A 398 -10.03 5.18 -17.66
CA VAL A 398 -9.07 4.20 -17.15
C VAL A 398 -9.75 3.25 -16.17
N VAL A 399 -10.35 3.81 -15.12
CA VAL A 399 -11.08 2.98 -14.14
C VAL A 399 -12.51 2.66 -14.57
N GLY A 400 -13.12 3.48 -15.43
CA GLY A 400 -14.46 3.22 -15.96
C GLY A 400 -14.59 1.90 -16.74
N LEU A 401 -13.46 1.37 -17.27
CA LEU A 401 -13.41 0.06 -17.94
C LEU A 401 -13.35 -1.12 -16.98
N ILE A 402 -12.91 -0.91 -15.73
CA ILE A 402 -12.70 -1.97 -14.75
C ILE A 402 -13.62 -1.84 -13.53
N GLN A 403 -14.18 -0.65 -13.30
CA GLN A 403 -15.21 -0.46 -12.28
C GLN A 403 -16.44 -1.32 -12.58
N ASP A 404 -17.10 -1.77 -11.52
CA ASP A 404 -18.27 -2.64 -11.62
C ASP A 404 -18.03 -4.02 -12.25
N LEU A 405 -16.80 -4.36 -12.61
CA LEU A 405 -16.47 -5.75 -12.83
C LEU A 405 -16.61 -6.50 -11.50
N PRO A 406 -17.19 -7.71 -11.50
CA PRO A 406 -17.40 -8.47 -10.26
C PRO A 406 -16.16 -8.61 -9.39
N MET A 407 -14.98 -8.61 -10.01
CA MET A 407 -13.69 -8.76 -9.36
C MET A 407 -13.20 -7.49 -8.63
N HIS A 408 -13.78 -6.32 -8.88
CA HIS A 408 -13.42 -5.05 -8.23
C HIS A 408 -14.50 -4.51 -7.31
N GLY A 409 -15.67 -5.19 -7.25
CA GLY A 409 -16.80 -4.78 -6.43
C GLY A 409 -17.50 -3.51 -6.94
N GLN A 410 -18.24 -2.88 -6.06
CA GLN A 410 -18.99 -1.67 -6.35
C GLN A 410 -18.06 -0.50 -6.70
N SER A 411 -18.42 0.29 -7.71
CA SER A 411 -17.79 1.59 -7.95
C SER A 411 -18.10 2.55 -6.79
N PRO A 412 -17.07 3.24 -6.23
CA PRO A 412 -17.29 4.16 -5.10
C PRO A 412 -18.13 5.39 -5.47
N ILE A 413 -18.24 5.75 -6.74
CA ILE A 413 -19.09 6.88 -7.21
C ILE A 413 -20.53 6.48 -7.53
N ARG A 414 -20.87 5.18 -7.44
CA ARG A 414 -22.22 4.70 -7.77
C ARG A 414 -23.19 4.99 -6.63
N ASP A 415 -24.42 5.34 -7.00
CA ASP A 415 -25.53 5.46 -6.05
C ASP A 415 -25.71 4.19 -5.22
N GLY A 416 -25.90 4.38 -3.91
CA GLY A 416 -26.06 3.28 -2.97
C GLY A 416 -24.74 2.70 -2.44
N SER A 417 -23.55 3.16 -2.90
CA SER A 417 -22.26 2.80 -2.31
C SER A 417 -22.08 3.30 -0.86
N GLY A 418 -22.82 4.36 -0.49
CA GLY A 418 -22.65 5.05 0.79
C GLY A 418 -21.48 6.03 0.83
N VAL A 419 -20.79 6.23 -0.30
CA VAL A 419 -19.63 7.10 -0.44
C VAL A 419 -20.07 8.49 -0.90
N ILE A 420 -19.51 9.54 -0.32
CA ILE A 420 -19.77 10.94 -0.65
C ILE A 420 -18.89 11.31 -1.86
N ARG A 421 -19.54 11.68 -2.97
CA ARG A 421 -18.82 12.10 -4.17
C ARG A 421 -18.37 13.55 -4.07
N LEU A 422 -17.09 13.79 -4.35
CA LEU A 422 -16.46 15.11 -4.33
C LEU A 422 -16.25 15.63 -5.76
N GLU A 423 -16.18 16.96 -5.88
CA GLU A 423 -15.90 17.65 -7.14
C GLU A 423 -14.42 17.47 -7.53
N THR A 424 -14.18 17.35 -8.83
CA THR A 424 -12.83 17.35 -9.41
C THR A 424 -12.44 18.74 -9.92
N GLY A 425 -13.40 19.50 -10.41
CA GLY A 425 -13.33 20.92 -10.71
C GLY A 425 -12.18 21.30 -11.63
N PHE A 426 -11.52 22.38 -11.27
CA PHE A 426 -10.53 23.07 -12.08
C PHE A 426 -9.09 22.67 -11.75
N THR A 427 -8.18 22.86 -12.73
CA THR A 427 -6.73 22.63 -12.55
C THR A 427 -6.07 23.66 -11.61
N ASP A 428 -6.75 24.80 -11.40
CA ASP A 428 -6.42 25.81 -10.40
C ASP A 428 -7.71 26.14 -9.65
N ALA A 429 -7.78 25.75 -8.37
CA ALA A 429 -8.97 25.94 -7.52
C ALA A 429 -9.30 27.43 -7.28
N ASP A 430 -8.31 28.31 -7.31
CA ASP A 430 -8.46 29.75 -7.11
C ASP A 430 -8.87 30.50 -8.38
N ASP A 431 -8.75 29.87 -9.56
CA ASP A 431 -9.10 30.45 -10.85
C ASP A 431 -10.17 29.62 -11.58
N PRO A 432 -11.46 29.97 -11.45
CA PRO A 432 -12.55 29.27 -12.12
C PRO A 432 -12.53 29.47 -13.67
N THR A 433 -11.59 30.23 -14.20
CA THR A 433 -11.36 30.34 -15.65
C THR A 433 -10.24 29.42 -16.12
N SER A 434 -9.56 28.75 -15.20
CA SER A 434 -8.57 27.72 -15.53
C SER A 434 -9.25 26.52 -16.20
N PRO A 435 -8.52 25.70 -16.98
CA PRO A 435 -9.09 24.49 -17.54
C PRO A 435 -9.64 23.57 -16.44
N ASP A 436 -10.76 22.90 -16.72
CA ASP A 436 -11.24 21.81 -15.89
C ASP A 436 -10.31 20.59 -15.97
N ILE A 437 -10.39 19.72 -14.98
CA ILE A 437 -9.58 18.49 -14.93
C ILE A 437 -9.87 17.60 -16.14
N GLU A 438 -11.10 17.56 -16.62
CA GLU A 438 -11.53 16.78 -17.78
C GLU A 438 -10.87 17.24 -19.07
N SER A 439 -10.55 18.51 -19.20
CA SER A 439 -9.89 19.10 -20.38
C SER A 439 -8.42 18.70 -20.51
N THR A 440 -7.80 18.19 -19.47
CA THR A 440 -6.38 17.74 -19.51
C THR A 440 -6.17 16.50 -20.38
N GLY A 441 -7.23 15.76 -20.70
CA GLY A 441 -7.20 14.55 -21.51
C GLY A 441 -7.66 13.32 -20.72
N MET A 442 -8.19 12.30 -21.42
CA MET A 442 -8.81 11.13 -20.79
C MET A 442 -7.85 10.29 -19.91
N LEU A 443 -6.57 10.24 -20.25
CA LEU A 443 -5.56 9.52 -19.47
C LEU A 443 -4.91 10.43 -18.42
N GLU A 444 -4.67 11.67 -18.80
CA GLU A 444 -4.07 12.68 -17.94
C GLU A 444 -4.99 13.06 -16.79
N SER A 445 -6.31 13.17 -17.03
CA SER A 445 -7.30 13.49 -15.99
C SER A 445 -7.28 12.48 -14.82
N HIS A 446 -6.95 11.21 -15.08
CA HIS A 446 -6.81 10.18 -14.06
C HIS A 446 -5.74 10.50 -13.00
N SER A 447 -4.61 11.08 -13.41
CA SER A 447 -3.52 11.46 -12.49
C SER A 447 -3.57 12.93 -12.07
N SER A 448 -4.24 13.78 -12.84
CA SER A 448 -4.37 15.23 -12.54
C SER A 448 -5.18 15.50 -11.28
N LEU A 449 -6.01 14.54 -10.81
CA LEU A 449 -6.73 14.62 -9.54
C LEU A 449 -5.82 14.81 -8.32
N MET A 450 -4.53 14.50 -8.44
CA MET A 450 -3.54 14.62 -7.37
C MET A 450 -2.59 15.80 -7.59
N GLN A 451 -2.90 16.68 -8.55
CA GLN A 451 -2.07 17.85 -8.85
C GLN A 451 -2.27 18.93 -7.80
N PRO A 452 -1.20 19.43 -7.15
CA PRO A 452 -1.31 20.53 -6.19
C PRO A 452 -1.96 21.78 -6.79
N GLY A 453 -2.85 22.41 -6.01
CA GLY A 453 -3.59 23.60 -6.39
C GLY A 453 -4.86 23.35 -7.22
N SER A 454 -5.15 22.11 -7.63
CA SER A 454 -6.43 21.78 -8.27
C SER A 454 -7.56 21.66 -7.26
N THR A 455 -8.82 21.84 -7.68
CA THR A 455 -10.00 21.62 -6.83
C THR A 455 -10.01 20.23 -6.21
N SER A 456 -9.65 19.21 -6.99
CA SER A 456 -9.55 17.83 -6.49
C SER A 456 -8.48 17.68 -5.41
N PHE A 457 -7.32 18.32 -5.55
CA PHE A 457 -6.27 18.26 -4.54
C PHE A 457 -6.67 18.99 -3.26
N GLU A 458 -7.35 20.17 -3.36
CA GLU A 458 -7.91 20.88 -2.21
C GLU A 458 -8.96 20.02 -1.47
N ASN A 459 -9.75 19.24 -2.19
CA ASN A 459 -10.66 18.26 -1.60
C ASN A 459 -9.91 17.14 -0.86
N VAL A 460 -8.76 16.66 -1.39
CA VAL A 460 -7.91 15.71 -0.64
C VAL A 460 -7.44 16.33 0.67
N VAL A 461 -6.94 17.57 0.64
CA VAL A 461 -6.51 18.32 1.82
C VAL A 461 -7.67 18.47 2.80
N GLY A 462 -8.84 18.87 2.33
CA GLY A 462 -10.04 19.02 3.15
C GLY A 462 -10.46 17.73 3.86
N VAL A 463 -10.43 16.60 3.16
CA VAL A 463 -10.71 15.28 3.77
C VAL A 463 -9.65 14.93 4.81
N VAL A 464 -8.37 15.16 4.52
CA VAL A 464 -7.26 14.84 5.43
C VAL A 464 -7.33 15.69 6.71
N GLU A 465 -7.54 16.99 6.58
CA GLU A 465 -7.60 17.89 7.73
C GLU A 465 -8.95 17.88 8.46
N GLY A 466 -9.97 17.23 7.90
CA GLY A 466 -11.32 17.24 8.48
C GLY A 466 -11.98 18.62 8.42
N THR A 467 -11.70 19.42 7.39
CA THR A 467 -12.18 20.81 7.27
C THR A 467 -13.40 20.91 6.35
N THR A 468 -13.23 21.38 5.13
CA THR A 468 -14.30 21.54 4.14
C THR A 468 -13.93 20.90 2.83
N VAL A 469 -14.94 20.38 2.12
CA VAL A 469 -14.79 19.80 0.80
C VAL A 469 -15.88 20.30 -0.12
N GLU A 470 -15.64 20.29 -1.41
CA GLU A 470 -16.60 20.61 -2.43
C GLU A 470 -17.29 19.32 -2.90
N LEU A 471 -18.63 19.29 -2.82
CA LEU A 471 -19.44 18.19 -3.30
C LEU A 471 -19.56 18.21 -4.83
N TYR A 472 -19.62 17.05 -5.42
CA TYR A 472 -19.83 16.88 -6.85
C TYR A 472 -21.10 17.61 -7.34
N SER A 473 -20.93 18.35 -8.43
CA SER A 473 -22.01 19.08 -9.11
C SER A 473 -22.54 18.24 -10.28
N GLU A 474 -23.81 17.85 -10.19
CA GLU A 474 -24.46 17.06 -11.27
C GLU A 474 -24.58 17.88 -12.55
N SER A 475 -24.54 17.18 -13.70
CA SER A 475 -24.81 17.78 -14.99
C SER A 475 -26.23 18.33 -15.05
N LYS A 476 -26.42 19.50 -15.65
CA LYS A 476 -27.72 20.17 -15.80
C LYS A 476 -28.12 20.24 -17.26
N SER A 477 -29.42 20.20 -17.53
CA SER A 477 -29.94 20.46 -18.86
C SER A 477 -30.11 21.97 -19.08
N GLU A 478 -29.43 22.50 -20.09
CA GLU A 478 -29.58 23.89 -20.54
C GLU A 478 -30.35 23.96 -21.85
N ASP A 479 -31.34 24.84 -21.92
CA ASP A 479 -32.05 25.15 -23.14
C ASP A 479 -31.26 26.18 -23.97
N ARG A 480 -30.64 25.74 -25.05
CA ARG A 480 -29.94 26.60 -26.01
C ARG A 480 -30.79 26.80 -27.26
N TRP A 481 -30.46 27.79 -28.08
CA TRP A 481 -31.21 28.14 -29.29
C TRP A 481 -31.32 26.97 -30.30
N TYR A 482 -30.48 25.97 -30.19
CA TYR A 482 -30.46 24.77 -31.02
C TYR A 482 -30.98 23.50 -30.31
N GLY A 483 -31.54 23.63 -29.11
CA GLY A 483 -32.12 22.55 -28.32
C GLY A 483 -31.55 22.46 -26.90
N SER A 484 -32.14 21.57 -26.10
CA SER A 484 -31.60 21.29 -24.75
C SER A 484 -30.31 20.46 -24.84
N VAL A 485 -29.28 20.87 -24.15
CA VAL A 485 -27.99 20.16 -24.01
C VAL A 485 -27.71 19.91 -22.53
N ASN A 486 -27.08 18.78 -22.23
CA ASN A 486 -26.54 18.55 -20.90
C ASN A 486 -25.17 19.25 -20.82
N VAL A 487 -25.00 20.05 -19.79
CA VAL A 487 -23.77 20.78 -19.46
C VAL A 487 -23.30 20.24 -18.12
N ASP A 488 -22.02 20.01 -17.99
CA ASP A 488 -21.44 19.59 -16.71
C ASP A 488 -21.67 20.65 -15.64
N GLY A 489 -21.82 20.23 -14.39
CA GLY A 489 -22.24 21.12 -13.34
C GLY A 489 -21.31 22.31 -13.13
N ILE A 490 -20.00 22.12 -13.38
CA ILE A 490 -18.99 23.19 -13.26
C ILE A 490 -18.96 24.13 -14.47
N ASP A 491 -19.44 23.69 -15.65
CA ASP A 491 -19.51 24.49 -16.88
C ASP A 491 -20.80 25.31 -17.00
N HIS A 492 -21.68 25.22 -15.99
CA HIS A 492 -22.92 25.93 -15.98
C HIS A 492 -22.72 27.39 -15.57
N ASP A 493 -23.37 28.35 -16.25
CA ASP A 493 -23.25 29.79 -15.96
C ASP A 493 -23.57 30.17 -14.50
N ASP A 494 -24.40 29.35 -13.83
CA ASP A 494 -24.80 29.55 -12.43
C ASP A 494 -23.96 28.70 -11.44
N TYR A 495 -22.88 28.09 -11.88
CA TYR A 495 -22.05 27.26 -11.00
C TYR A 495 -21.57 28.03 -9.78
N LYS A 496 -21.68 27.37 -8.63
CA LYS A 496 -21.14 27.82 -7.35
C LYS A 496 -20.64 26.61 -6.59
N PRO A 497 -19.41 26.65 -6.07
CA PRO A 497 -18.87 25.57 -5.23
C PRO A 497 -19.83 25.19 -4.09
N ASN A 498 -20.15 23.92 -4.00
CA ASN A 498 -21.00 23.38 -2.91
C ASN A 498 -20.12 22.89 -1.77
N MET A 499 -19.65 23.84 -0.97
CA MET A 499 -18.74 23.57 0.15
C MET A 499 -19.50 23.01 1.35
N VAL A 500 -19.02 21.89 1.89
CA VAL A 500 -19.56 21.28 3.12
C VAL A 500 -18.44 20.93 4.09
N GLY A 501 -18.78 20.91 5.39
CA GLY A 501 -17.84 20.42 6.42
C GLY A 501 -17.63 18.92 6.30
N VAL A 502 -16.40 18.47 6.44
CA VAL A 502 -16.03 17.06 6.55
C VAL A 502 -16.65 16.48 7.83
N LYS A 503 -17.22 15.30 7.73
CA LYS A 503 -17.88 14.61 8.85
C LYS A 503 -16.86 13.81 9.67
#